data_fce4e2cc33d5d84291b97af91a11d587
#
_entry.id   fce4e2cc33d5d84291b97af91a11d587
#
_cell.length_a   1.000
_cell.length_b   1.000
_cell.length_c   1.000
_cell.angle_alpha   90.00
_cell.angle_beta   90.00
_cell.angle_gamma   90.00
#
_symmetry.space_group_name_H-M   'P 1'
#
loop_
_entity.id
_entity.type
_entity.pdbx_description
1 polymer ?
#
loop_
_entity_poly.entity_id
_entity_poly.type
_entity_poly.pdbx_seq_one_letter_code
_entity_poly.pdbx_strand_id
1 'polypeptide(L)'
;MKISLTDSSKQRRLVVEGKLLAPRAAELRNACQEARVDLRGRELVIEMKHVTTISQEGENVILELINSGIRFRCQGVFTKHVVKELTRRASRNLGDTSR
;
A
#
# COMPACT_ATOMS: atom_id res chain seq x y z
N MET A 1 7.47 -7.64 10.19
CA MET A 1 6.87 -6.43 9.60
C MET A 1 6.49 -5.46 10.70
N LYS A 2 6.79 -4.20 10.48
CA LYS A 2 6.43 -3.13 11.41
C LYS A 2 5.56 -2.13 10.69
N ILE A 3 4.44 -1.75 11.30
CA ILE A 3 3.53 -0.75 10.75
C ILE A 3 3.41 0.39 11.75
N SER A 4 3.63 1.61 11.27
CA SER A 4 3.57 2.82 12.10
C SER A 4 2.67 3.84 11.42
N LEU A 5 2.02 4.68 12.22
CA LEU A 5 1.14 5.72 11.71
C LEU A 5 1.69 7.09 12.10
N THR A 6 1.80 7.98 11.12
CA THR A 6 2.27 9.34 11.32
C THR A 6 1.29 10.31 10.69
N ASP A 7 0.88 11.31 11.44
CA ASP A 7 -0.06 12.31 10.97
C ASP A 7 0.60 13.66 10.75
N SER A 8 0.21 14.32 9.67
CA SER A 8 0.52 15.73 9.44
C SER A 8 -0.79 16.45 9.11
N SER A 9 -0.71 17.75 8.87
CA SER A 9 -1.92 18.53 8.59
C SER A 9 -2.60 18.11 7.28
N LYS A 10 -1.86 17.57 6.33
CA LYS A 10 -2.38 17.22 5.00
C LYS A 10 -2.43 15.74 4.71
N GLN A 11 -1.66 14.94 5.44
CA GLN A 11 -1.52 13.52 5.15
C GLN A 11 -1.54 12.70 6.41
N ARG A 12 -2.11 11.52 6.30
CA ARG A 12 -1.88 10.44 7.25
C ARG A 12 -1.01 9.42 6.54
N ARG A 13 0.16 9.15 7.12
CA ARG A 13 1.13 8.25 6.51
C ARG A 13 1.21 6.95 7.29
N LEU A 14 0.97 5.85 6.59
CA LEU A 14 1.11 4.50 7.14
C LEU A 14 2.44 3.96 6.67
N VAL A 15 3.39 3.80 7.58
CA VAL A 15 4.76 3.36 7.24
C VAL A 15 4.87 1.86 7.46
N VAL A 16 5.30 1.14 6.43
CA VAL A 16 5.47 -0.31 6.45
C VAL A 16 6.95 -0.63 6.30
N GLU A 17 7.50 -1.41 7.22
CA GLU A 17 8.91 -1.81 7.20
C GLU A 17 9.04 -3.31 7.36
N GLY A 18 10.09 -3.88 6.76
CA GLY A 18 10.44 -5.28 6.92
C GLY A 18 9.89 -6.18 5.83
N LYS A 19 9.47 -7.38 6.20
CA LYS A 19 9.02 -8.39 5.26
C LYS A 19 7.49 -8.45 5.23
N LEU A 20 6.93 -8.24 4.05
CA LEU A 20 5.47 -8.31 3.86
C LEU A 20 5.12 -9.71 3.37
N LEU A 21 4.89 -10.61 4.30
CA LEU A 21 4.65 -12.02 4.03
C LEU A 21 3.28 -12.46 4.54
N ALA A 22 2.74 -13.51 3.90
CA ALA A 22 1.60 -14.20 4.47
C ALA A 22 2.03 -14.90 5.76
N PRO A 23 1.19 -15.00 6.79
CA PRO A 23 -0.20 -14.52 6.87
C PRO A 23 -0.33 -13.04 7.29
N ARG A 24 0.78 -12.36 7.51
CA ARG A 24 0.77 -10.99 8.03
C ARG A 24 0.35 -9.93 7.01
N ALA A 25 0.28 -10.30 5.74
CA ALA A 25 -0.16 -9.35 4.72
C ALA A 25 -1.54 -8.75 5.03
N ALA A 26 -2.42 -9.54 5.64
CA ALA A 26 -3.74 -9.07 6.02
C ALA A 26 -3.69 -7.96 7.08
N GLU A 27 -2.62 -7.90 7.87
CA GLU A 27 -2.44 -6.84 8.86
C GLU A 27 -2.33 -5.48 8.18
N LEU A 28 -1.70 -5.43 7.01
CA LEU A 28 -1.60 -4.18 6.26
C LEU A 28 -2.99 -3.73 5.79
N ARG A 29 -3.81 -4.66 5.32
CA ARG A 29 -5.17 -4.34 4.91
C ARG A 29 -5.96 -3.77 6.09
N ASN A 30 -5.88 -4.42 7.24
CA ASN A 30 -6.60 -3.99 8.44
C ASN A 30 -6.12 -2.63 8.93
N ALA A 31 -4.80 -2.44 8.96
CA ALA A 31 -4.21 -1.16 9.36
C ALA A 31 -4.66 -0.03 8.44
N CYS A 32 -4.78 -0.33 7.16
CA CYS A 32 -5.24 0.65 6.19
C CYS A 32 -6.70 1.02 6.41
N GLN A 33 -7.55 0.04 6.70
CA GLN A 33 -8.95 0.29 7.00
C GLN A 33 -9.11 1.16 8.24
N GLU A 34 -8.34 0.87 9.28
CA GLU A 34 -8.35 1.66 10.50
C GLU A 34 -7.85 3.08 10.24
N ALA A 35 -6.81 3.22 9.40
CA ALA A 35 -6.23 4.52 9.09
C ALA A 35 -7.18 5.41 8.28
N ARG A 36 -8.16 4.82 7.61
CA ARG A 36 -9.16 5.59 6.86
C ARG A 36 -10.18 6.25 7.76
N VAL A 37 -10.33 5.77 8.97
CA VAL A 37 -11.29 6.33 9.90
C VAL A 37 -10.80 7.70 10.35
N ASP A 38 -11.68 8.69 10.30
CA ASP A 38 -11.38 10.03 10.79
C ASP A 38 -10.20 10.71 10.10
N LEU A 39 -10.13 10.57 8.77
CA LEU A 39 -9.08 11.23 7.99
C LEU A 39 -9.21 12.76 8.01
N ARG A 40 -10.42 13.28 8.14
CA ARG A 40 -10.69 14.72 8.22
C ARG A 40 -10.11 15.50 7.03
N GLY A 41 -10.29 14.96 5.83
CA GLY A 41 -9.81 15.60 4.63
C GLY A 41 -8.34 15.37 4.31
N ARG A 42 -7.61 14.65 5.16
CA ARG A 42 -6.21 14.31 4.89
C ARG A 42 -6.14 13.16 3.90
N GLU A 43 -5.06 13.14 3.15
CA GLU A 43 -4.80 12.04 2.21
C GLU A 43 -4.12 10.89 2.95
N LEU A 44 -4.56 9.66 2.70
CA LEU A 44 -3.89 8.49 3.24
C LEU A 44 -2.82 8.04 2.25
N VAL A 45 -1.58 7.95 2.73
CA VAL A 45 -0.44 7.51 1.93
C VAL A 45 0.22 6.34 2.63
N ILE A 46 0.53 5.28 1.89
CA ILE A 46 1.29 4.16 2.42
C ILE A 46 2.74 4.34 1.98
N GLU A 47 3.64 4.44 2.95
CA GLU A 47 5.06 4.54 2.68
C GLU A 47 5.74 3.21 2.96
N MET A 48 6.35 2.63 1.94
CA MET A 48 7.08 1.37 2.07
C MET A 48 8.56 1.69 2.27
N LYS A 49 9.04 1.45 3.48
CA LYS A 49 10.39 1.80 3.89
C LYS A 49 11.13 0.54 4.31
N HIS A 50 12.29 0.28 3.71
CA HIS A 50 13.09 -0.91 4.02
C HIS A 50 12.29 -2.21 3.93
N VAL A 51 11.37 -2.29 2.97
CA VAL A 51 10.66 -3.54 2.69
C VAL A 51 11.56 -4.36 1.78
N THR A 52 11.94 -5.55 2.25
CA THR A 52 12.92 -6.39 1.56
C THR A 52 12.31 -7.60 0.87
N THR A 53 11.12 -8.01 1.29
CA THR A 53 10.47 -9.19 0.75
C THR A 53 8.97 -8.97 0.70
N ILE A 54 8.34 -9.36 -0.39
CA ILE A 54 6.89 -9.28 -0.56
C ILE A 54 6.42 -10.62 -1.11
N SER A 55 5.55 -11.31 -0.37
CA SER A 55 4.97 -12.56 -0.82
C SER A 55 3.86 -12.31 -1.84
N GLN A 56 3.35 -13.39 -2.43
CA GLN A 56 2.23 -13.28 -3.35
C GLN A 56 1.01 -12.64 -2.65
N GLU A 57 0.74 -13.04 -1.42
CA GLU A 57 -0.36 -12.44 -0.65
C GLU A 57 -0.10 -10.98 -0.35
N GLY A 58 1.16 -10.62 -0.11
CA GLY A 58 1.55 -9.21 0.06
C GLY A 58 1.27 -8.41 -1.20
N GLU A 59 1.60 -8.95 -2.37
CA GLU A 59 1.31 -8.31 -3.64
C GLU A 59 -0.20 -8.16 -3.85
N ASN A 60 -0.96 -9.19 -3.50
CA ASN A 60 -2.42 -9.13 -3.63
C ASN A 60 -3.02 -8.01 -2.78
N VAL A 61 -2.54 -7.85 -1.56
CA VAL A 61 -3.00 -6.77 -0.68
C VAL A 61 -2.62 -5.41 -1.26
N ILE A 62 -1.38 -5.25 -1.73
CA ILE A 62 -0.95 -3.99 -2.35
C ILE A 62 -1.83 -3.66 -3.55
N LEU A 63 -2.09 -4.65 -4.41
CA LEU A 63 -2.92 -4.45 -5.59
C LEU A 63 -4.33 -4.03 -5.21
N GLU A 64 -4.91 -4.65 -4.20
CA GLU A 64 -6.23 -4.31 -3.67
C GLU A 64 -6.26 -2.85 -3.21
N LEU A 65 -5.21 -2.41 -2.49
CA LEU A 65 -5.13 -1.05 -1.98
C LEU A 65 -4.93 -0.03 -3.11
N ILE A 66 -4.16 -0.37 -4.12
CA ILE A 66 -4.01 0.46 -5.32
C ILE A 66 -5.37 0.63 -6.00
N ASN A 67 -6.11 -0.45 -6.15
CA ASN A 67 -7.45 -0.41 -6.75
C ASN A 67 -8.43 0.45 -5.94
N SER A 68 -8.19 0.57 -4.65
CA SER A 68 -8.99 1.43 -3.77
C SER A 68 -8.61 2.90 -3.85
N GLY A 69 -7.62 3.25 -4.67
CA GLY A 69 -7.20 4.63 -4.86
C GLY A 69 -6.17 5.12 -3.85
N ILE A 70 -5.58 4.23 -3.06
CA ILE A 70 -4.59 4.62 -2.06
C ILE A 70 -3.25 4.85 -2.74
N ARG A 71 -2.59 5.94 -2.37
CA ARG A 71 -1.29 6.31 -2.92
C ARG A 71 -0.17 5.61 -2.14
N PHE A 72 0.82 5.13 -2.88
CA PHE A 72 2.01 4.50 -2.32
C PHE A 72 3.23 5.37 -2.55
N ARG A 73 4.08 5.46 -1.54
CA ARG A 73 5.43 6.04 -1.64
C ARG A 73 6.41 4.94 -1.31
N CYS A 74 7.40 4.74 -2.16
CA CYS A 74 8.35 3.64 -2.01
C CYS A 74 9.76 4.18 -1.88
N GLN A 75 10.50 3.65 -0.92
CA GLN A 75 11.92 3.91 -0.80
C GLN A 75 12.66 2.63 -1.22
N GLY A 76 13.64 2.77 -2.09
CA GLY A 76 14.40 1.64 -2.58
C GLY A 76 13.92 1.14 -3.92
N VAL A 77 14.85 0.54 -4.67
CA VAL A 77 14.60 0.11 -6.06
C VAL A 77 13.61 -1.05 -6.09
N PHE A 78 13.74 -2.00 -5.17
CA PHE A 78 12.90 -3.19 -5.13
C PHE A 78 11.42 -2.83 -4.96
N THR A 79 11.09 -2.03 -3.95
CA THR A 79 9.70 -1.69 -3.68
C THR A 79 9.11 -0.81 -4.78
N LYS A 80 9.92 0.10 -5.32
CA LYS A 80 9.47 0.93 -6.45
C LYS A 80 9.11 0.08 -7.65
N HIS A 81 9.92 -0.92 -7.93
CA HIS A 81 9.68 -1.82 -9.07
C HIS A 81 8.38 -2.62 -8.86
N VAL A 82 8.22 -3.20 -7.67
CA VAL A 82 7.04 -4.02 -7.38
C VAL A 82 5.76 -3.19 -7.45
N VAL A 83 5.74 -2.03 -6.79
CA VAL A 83 4.54 -1.19 -6.77
C VAL A 83 4.23 -0.66 -8.16
N LYS A 84 5.25 -0.28 -8.93
CA LYS A 84 5.05 0.19 -10.30
C LYS A 84 4.41 -0.90 -11.17
N GLU A 85 4.89 -2.14 -11.04
CA GLU A 85 4.34 -3.27 -11.79
C GLU A 85 2.90 -3.55 -11.41
N LEU A 86 2.59 -3.51 -10.11
CA LEU A 86 1.23 -3.74 -9.63
C LEU A 86 0.28 -2.61 -10.06
N THR A 87 0.78 -1.38 -10.07
CA THR A 87 -0.01 -0.24 -10.55
C THR A 87 -0.34 -0.40 -12.02
N ARG A 88 0.61 -0.91 -12.80
CA ARG A 88 0.38 -1.18 -14.22
C ARG A 88 -0.71 -2.24 -14.40
N ARG A 89 -0.70 -3.30 -13.60
CA ARG A 89 -1.75 -4.33 -13.65
C ARG A 89 -3.11 -3.76 -13.30
N ALA A 90 -3.17 -2.92 -12.28
CA ALA A 90 -4.42 -2.28 -11.87
C ALA A 90 -4.99 -1.44 -13.01
N SER A 91 -4.16 -0.63 -13.66
CA SER A 91 -4.58 0.18 -14.81
C SER A 91 -5.06 -0.67 -15.97
N ARG A 92 -4.36 -1.78 -16.23
CA ARG A 92 -4.74 -2.69 -17.32
C ARG A 92 -6.11 -3.31 -17.04
N ASN A 93 -6.35 -3.76 -15.80
CA ASN A 93 -7.62 -4.36 -15.42
C ASN A 93 -8.76 -3.35 -15.55
N LEU A 94 -8.53 -2.11 -15.13
CA LEU A 94 -9.52 -1.05 -15.29
C LEU A 94 -9.80 -0.77 -16.76
N GLY A 95 -8.76 -0.79 -17.59
CA GLY A 95 -8.92 -0.62 -19.04
C GLY A 95 -9.78 -1.71 -19.65
N ASP A 96 -9.58 -2.95 -19.21
CA ASP A 96 -10.35 -4.08 -19.70
C ASP A 96 -11.82 -3.99 -19.30
N THR A 97 -12.09 -3.51 -18.10
CA THR A 97 -13.47 -3.39 -17.61
C THR A 97 -14.21 -2.21 -18.18
N SER A 98 -13.51 -1.23 -18.71
CA SER A 98 -14.14 -0.04 -19.25
C SER A 98 -14.71 -0.24 -20.65
N ARG A 99 -14.55 -1.40 -21.21
CA ARG A 99 -15.10 -1.74 -22.51
C ARG A 99 -16.54 -2.20 -22.36
#